data_d1427c7cedde3d6a967fe73739f6b190
#
_entry.id   d1427c7cedde3d6a967fe73739f6b190
#
_cell.length_a   1.000
_cell.length_b   1.000
_cell.length_c   1.000
_cell.angle_alpha   90.00
_cell.angle_beta   90.00
_cell.angle_gamma   90.00
#
_symmetry.space_group_name_H-M   'P 1'
#
loop_
_entity.id
_entity.type
_entity.pdbx_description
1 polymer ?
#
loop_
_entity_poly.entity_id
_entity_poly.type
_entity_poly.pdbx_seq_one_letter_code
_entity_poly.pdbx_strand_id
1 'polypeptide(L)'
;MTELQEVTVDQYRHLVSERALSGETMLLNMGPQHPSTHGVLRLLLELDGEIVINCIPDVGYLHTGIEKNMEAKTYQKAEVMTDRLDYMNTMGNNLAYVMAVEKLVDLDVPERALVLRVILTELQRIASHLVWLGTSGLDLAAMSMFLYCFREREQILDIFELVSGQRMMTTYFRPGGVWRDVPVEFEAAVRDFIKIFPKRVDEYEALLTKNPLFLDRMLGIGKLDAATALSHSVTGPMLRASGVNWDLRKVRPYMGYEQYDFEVPVLTEGDTYARYLVRIQEMRESLKIVVQALNKLPFGPVRSENRKFVPPPRSEIGVSMESLIHHFKLWTEGFPAPKASIYSAVESPRGELGVFLEGDGGPKPYRVHMRTPSFDNLSVLPKIVKGHLVADLVAILSSTDIVLGDIDR
;
A
#
# COMPACT_ATOMS: atom_id res chain seq x y z
N MET A 1 -21.74 -33.57 -3.69
CA MET A 1 -20.48 -32.80 -3.65
C MET A 1 -19.86 -32.99 -5.02
N THR A 2 -20.06 -32.04 -5.92
CA THR A 2 -19.45 -32.05 -7.24
C THR A 2 -17.99 -31.61 -7.03
N GLU A 3 -17.04 -32.48 -7.35
CA GLU A 3 -15.63 -32.14 -7.35
C GLU A 3 -15.45 -30.90 -8.25
N LEU A 4 -14.98 -29.82 -7.67
CA LEU A 4 -14.47 -28.65 -8.40
C LEU A 4 -13.19 -29.15 -9.09
N GLN A 5 -13.28 -29.53 -10.37
CA GLN A 5 -12.10 -29.70 -11.20
C GLN A 5 -11.38 -28.35 -11.26
N GLU A 6 -10.20 -28.28 -10.70
CA GLU A 6 -9.28 -27.15 -10.91
C GLU A 6 -8.93 -27.09 -12.41
N VAL A 7 -9.63 -26.23 -13.13
CA VAL A 7 -9.32 -25.93 -14.52
C VAL A 7 -8.04 -25.08 -14.51
N THR A 8 -6.97 -25.59 -15.06
CA THR A 8 -5.72 -24.80 -15.18
C THR A 8 -5.95 -23.56 -16.06
N VAL A 9 -5.18 -22.50 -15.80
CA VAL A 9 -5.25 -21.25 -16.61
C VAL A 9 -5.11 -21.54 -18.11
N ASP A 10 -4.30 -22.51 -18.50
CA ASP A 10 -4.12 -22.87 -19.90
C ASP A 10 -5.32 -23.61 -20.48
N GLN A 11 -5.97 -24.49 -19.72
CA GLN A 11 -7.23 -25.13 -20.12
C GLN A 11 -8.34 -24.09 -20.26
N TYR A 12 -8.38 -23.11 -19.37
CA TYR A 12 -9.35 -22.03 -19.46
C TYR A 12 -9.09 -21.11 -20.65
N ARG A 13 -7.84 -20.75 -20.93
CA ARG A 13 -7.42 -20.01 -22.14
C ARG A 13 -7.82 -20.75 -23.41
N HIS A 14 -7.70 -22.07 -23.42
CA HIS A 14 -8.08 -22.91 -24.58
C HIS A 14 -9.59 -22.86 -24.80
N LEU A 15 -10.40 -23.04 -23.76
CA LEU A 15 -11.87 -22.96 -23.82
C LEU A 15 -12.38 -21.60 -24.33
N VAL A 16 -11.76 -20.49 -23.82
CA VAL A 16 -12.09 -19.14 -24.28
C VAL A 16 -11.71 -18.94 -25.76
N SER A 17 -10.56 -19.46 -26.20
CA SER A 17 -10.14 -19.37 -27.60
C SER A 17 -11.01 -20.17 -28.54
N GLU A 18 -11.56 -21.31 -28.09
CA GLU A 18 -12.48 -22.12 -28.91
C GLU A 18 -13.79 -21.38 -29.21
N ARG A 19 -14.38 -20.69 -28.19
CA ARG A 19 -15.59 -19.88 -28.39
C ARG A 19 -15.35 -18.70 -29.36
N ALA A 20 -14.21 -18.04 -29.23
CA ALA A 20 -13.84 -16.95 -30.13
C ALA A 20 -13.64 -17.46 -31.60
N LEU A 21 -13.10 -18.66 -31.76
CA LEU A 21 -12.95 -19.30 -33.06
C LEU A 21 -14.30 -19.74 -33.67
N SER A 22 -15.32 -20.01 -32.84
CA SER A 22 -16.68 -20.26 -33.29
C SER A 22 -17.42 -19.02 -33.81
N GLY A 23 -16.87 -17.82 -33.58
CA GLY A 23 -17.46 -16.55 -33.98
C GLY A 23 -18.59 -16.05 -33.06
N GLU A 24 -18.81 -16.70 -31.91
CA GLU A 24 -19.83 -16.29 -30.94
C GLU A 24 -19.37 -15.11 -30.08
N THR A 25 -18.07 -15.03 -29.76
CA THR A 25 -17.50 -13.98 -28.91
C THR A 25 -16.17 -13.49 -29.49
N MET A 26 -15.71 -12.33 -29.04
CA MET A 26 -14.43 -11.76 -29.43
C MET A 26 -13.44 -11.82 -28.26
N LEU A 27 -12.19 -12.22 -28.54
CA LEU A 27 -11.09 -12.12 -27.59
C LEU A 27 -10.33 -10.81 -27.77
N LEU A 28 -10.22 -10.03 -26.70
CA LEU A 28 -9.43 -8.81 -26.65
C LEU A 28 -8.30 -8.96 -25.64
N ASN A 29 -7.08 -8.66 -26.09
CA ASN A 29 -5.90 -8.53 -25.24
C ASN A 29 -5.74 -7.06 -24.84
N MET A 30 -5.99 -6.72 -23.58
CA MET A 30 -5.76 -5.38 -23.03
C MET A 30 -4.50 -5.40 -22.18
N GLY A 31 -3.46 -4.68 -22.61
CA GLY A 31 -2.15 -4.68 -21.95
C GLY A 31 -1.23 -5.85 -22.39
N PRO A 32 -0.03 -6.04 -21.79
CA PRO A 32 0.47 -5.28 -20.62
C PRO A 32 0.79 -3.80 -20.91
N GLN A 33 1.20 -3.44 -22.12
CA GLN A 33 1.49 -2.05 -22.47
C GLN A 33 0.18 -1.30 -22.83
N HIS A 34 -0.53 -0.85 -21.80
CA HIS A 34 -1.75 -0.06 -21.92
C HIS A 34 -1.83 0.93 -20.76
N PRO A 35 -2.21 2.21 -20.96
CA PRO A 35 -2.28 3.20 -19.90
C PRO A 35 -3.15 2.76 -18.71
N SER A 36 -4.34 2.25 -18.98
CA SER A 36 -5.30 1.84 -17.94
C SER A 36 -4.91 0.54 -17.23
N THR A 37 -3.91 -0.22 -17.70
CA THR A 37 -3.39 -1.43 -17.06
C THR A 37 -2.07 -1.19 -16.33
N HIS A 38 -1.77 0.05 -15.98
CA HIS A 38 -0.53 0.46 -15.31
C HIS A 38 0.77 0.04 -16.03
N GLY A 39 0.68 -0.31 -17.31
CA GLY A 39 1.82 -0.67 -18.17
C GLY A 39 2.33 -2.11 -18.03
N VAL A 40 1.87 -2.87 -17.03
CA VAL A 40 2.40 -4.22 -16.68
C VAL A 40 1.33 -5.25 -16.30
N LEU A 41 0.04 -4.92 -16.38
CA LEU A 41 -1.05 -5.87 -16.22
C LEU A 41 -1.61 -6.23 -17.59
N ARG A 42 -1.76 -7.53 -17.85
CA ARG A 42 -2.47 -8.03 -19.02
C ARG A 42 -3.84 -8.53 -18.60
N LEU A 43 -4.87 -8.09 -19.30
CA LEU A 43 -6.24 -8.59 -19.16
C LEU A 43 -6.63 -9.29 -20.45
N LEU A 44 -6.94 -10.56 -20.38
CA LEU A 44 -7.57 -11.29 -21.47
C LEU A 44 -9.09 -11.21 -21.29
N LEU A 45 -9.74 -10.50 -22.20
CA LEU A 45 -11.18 -10.24 -22.15
C LEU A 45 -11.89 -11.07 -23.20
N GLU A 46 -13.01 -11.70 -22.82
CA GLU A 46 -13.99 -12.28 -23.72
C GLU A 46 -15.19 -11.33 -23.79
N LEU A 47 -15.51 -10.90 -25.00
CA LEU A 47 -16.50 -9.86 -25.27
C LEU A 47 -17.64 -10.39 -26.16
N ASP A 48 -18.86 -9.96 -25.82
CA ASP A 48 -20.01 -10.00 -26.72
C ASP A 48 -20.36 -8.57 -27.11
N GLY A 49 -19.94 -8.16 -28.32
CA GLY A 49 -19.89 -6.75 -28.70
C GLY A 49 -18.96 -5.97 -27.79
N GLU A 50 -19.49 -5.01 -27.01
CA GLU A 50 -18.73 -4.23 -26.02
C GLU A 50 -18.92 -4.73 -24.57
N ILE A 51 -19.73 -5.77 -24.37
CA ILE A 51 -20.01 -6.30 -23.03
C ILE A 51 -18.94 -7.33 -22.65
N VAL A 52 -18.36 -7.17 -21.48
CA VAL A 52 -17.40 -8.12 -20.91
C VAL A 52 -18.13 -9.33 -20.36
N ILE A 53 -17.94 -10.48 -21.02
CA ILE A 53 -18.45 -11.79 -20.59
C ILE A 53 -17.53 -12.39 -19.55
N ASN A 54 -16.21 -12.23 -19.78
CA ASN A 54 -15.19 -12.81 -18.95
C ASN A 54 -13.90 -11.98 -18.97
N CYS A 55 -13.16 -12.01 -17.86
CA CYS A 55 -11.92 -11.29 -17.67
C CYS A 55 -10.92 -12.17 -16.94
N ILE A 56 -9.75 -12.37 -17.52
CA ILE A 56 -8.65 -13.12 -16.90
C ILE A 56 -7.48 -12.16 -16.71
N PRO A 57 -7.17 -11.75 -15.47
CA PRO A 57 -5.96 -11.02 -15.17
C PRO A 57 -4.75 -11.95 -15.29
N ASP A 58 -3.72 -11.51 -16.00
CA ASP A 58 -2.45 -12.20 -16.19
C ASP A 58 -1.34 -11.33 -15.59
N VAL A 59 -0.73 -11.81 -14.51
CA VAL A 59 0.23 -11.09 -13.67
C VAL A 59 1.63 -11.70 -13.81
N GLY A 60 2.64 -11.05 -13.25
CA GLY A 60 4.03 -11.54 -13.26
C GLY A 60 4.98 -10.72 -14.12
N TYR A 61 4.49 -9.73 -14.86
CA TYR A 61 5.33 -8.89 -15.74
C TYR A 61 6.25 -7.94 -14.98
N LEU A 62 6.01 -7.74 -13.67
CA LEU A 62 6.85 -6.96 -12.77
C LEU A 62 7.46 -7.82 -11.65
N HIS A 63 7.45 -9.14 -11.78
CA HIS A 63 8.01 -10.03 -10.76
C HIS A 63 9.53 -9.90 -10.67
N THR A 64 10.02 -9.52 -9.49
CA THR A 64 11.45 -9.32 -9.21
C THR A 64 12.00 -10.26 -8.13
N GLY A 65 11.16 -11.14 -7.61
CA GLY A 65 11.53 -12.12 -6.59
C GLY A 65 11.93 -11.48 -5.26
N ILE A 66 11.22 -10.44 -4.83
CA ILE A 66 11.52 -9.67 -3.62
C ILE A 66 11.62 -10.59 -2.41
N GLU A 67 10.61 -11.44 -2.17
CA GLU A 67 10.59 -12.37 -1.03
C GLU A 67 11.83 -13.26 -1.00
N LYS A 68 12.18 -13.87 -2.13
CA LYS A 68 13.35 -14.75 -2.23
C LYS A 68 14.68 -14.02 -2.09
N ASN A 69 14.76 -12.81 -2.62
CA ASN A 69 15.92 -11.96 -2.45
C ASN A 69 16.13 -11.52 -0.99
N MET A 70 15.05 -11.30 -0.24
CA MET A 70 15.12 -10.97 1.19
C MET A 70 15.67 -12.11 2.02
N GLU A 71 15.32 -13.38 1.71
CA GLU A 71 15.87 -14.57 2.37
C GLU A 71 17.40 -14.71 2.20
N ALA A 72 17.95 -14.15 1.12
CA ALA A 72 19.40 -14.18 0.87
C ALA A 72 20.18 -13.08 1.63
N LYS A 73 19.49 -12.11 2.24
CA LYS A 73 20.06 -10.93 2.88
C LYS A 73 19.88 -10.95 4.40
N THR A 74 20.73 -10.22 5.13
CA THR A 74 20.51 -10.00 6.56
C THR A 74 19.23 -9.17 6.78
N TYR A 75 18.61 -9.29 7.97
CA TYR A 75 17.36 -8.57 8.32
C TYR A 75 17.44 -7.08 8.00
N GLN A 76 18.55 -6.43 8.28
CA GLN A 76 18.75 -5.00 8.00
C GLN A 76 18.90 -4.68 6.52
N LYS A 77 19.53 -5.57 5.72
CA LYS A 77 19.71 -5.35 4.29
C LYS A 77 18.46 -5.69 3.48
N ALA A 78 17.64 -6.60 3.99
CA ALA A 78 16.39 -6.99 3.35
C ALA A 78 15.35 -5.86 3.36
N GLU A 79 15.38 -4.99 4.35
CA GLU A 79 14.47 -3.86 4.51
C GLU A 79 14.38 -2.97 3.25
N VAL A 80 15.50 -2.69 2.61
CA VAL A 80 15.55 -1.83 1.38
C VAL A 80 14.68 -2.39 0.25
N MET A 81 14.41 -3.69 0.25
CA MET A 81 13.60 -4.31 -0.79
C MET A 81 12.11 -4.02 -0.63
N THR A 82 11.67 -3.72 0.60
CA THR A 82 10.26 -3.46 0.88
C THR A 82 9.73 -2.19 0.23
N ASP A 83 10.57 -1.17 0.04
CA ASP A 83 10.18 0.08 -0.63
C ASP A 83 9.61 -0.17 -2.04
N ARG A 84 10.00 -1.26 -2.69
CA ARG A 84 9.70 -1.58 -4.07
C ARG A 84 8.47 -2.46 -4.27
N LEU A 85 7.83 -2.87 -3.18
CA LEU A 85 6.54 -3.58 -3.23
C LEU A 85 5.45 -2.63 -3.75
N ASP A 86 4.80 -1.95 -2.85
CA ASP A 86 3.94 -0.84 -3.18
C ASP A 86 4.76 0.46 -3.17
N TYR A 87 5.28 0.85 -4.33
CA TYR A 87 6.14 2.03 -4.48
C TYR A 87 5.38 3.36 -4.22
N MET A 88 4.05 3.31 -4.05
CA MET A 88 3.24 4.44 -3.60
C MET A 88 3.07 4.48 -2.08
N ASN A 89 3.52 3.45 -1.35
CA ASN A 89 3.39 3.32 0.10
C ASN A 89 4.69 2.87 0.77
N THR A 90 5.80 3.46 0.43
CA THR A 90 7.14 3.01 0.87
C THR A 90 7.32 3.03 2.38
N MET A 91 6.82 4.08 3.06
CA MET A 91 6.85 4.15 4.53
C MET A 91 6.02 3.03 5.18
N GLY A 92 4.83 2.73 4.66
CA GLY A 92 4.00 1.64 5.18
C GLY A 92 4.60 0.26 4.96
N ASN A 93 5.28 0.04 3.82
CA ASN A 93 5.97 -1.21 3.53
C ASN A 93 7.15 -1.45 4.48
N ASN A 94 7.98 -0.42 4.67
CA ASN A 94 9.06 -0.45 5.65
C ASN A 94 8.51 -0.77 7.04
N LEU A 95 7.42 -0.09 7.42
CA LEU A 95 6.79 -0.27 8.72
C LEU A 95 6.38 -1.71 8.95
N ALA A 96 5.68 -2.33 8.01
CA ALA A 96 5.21 -3.72 8.14
C ALA A 96 6.36 -4.69 8.40
N TYR A 97 7.45 -4.55 7.65
CA TYR A 97 8.64 -5.39 7.81
C TYR A 97 9.40 -5.11 9.10
N VAL A 98 9.64 -3.83 9.40
CA VAL A 98 10.38 -3.42 10.60
C VAL A 98 9.66 -3.88 11.85
N MET A 99 8.33 -3.74 11.92
CA MET A 99 7.51 -4.25 13.04
C MET A 99 7.59 -5.78 13.16
N ALA A 100 7.66 -6.52 12.04
CA ALA A 100 7.83 -7.97 12.10
C ALA A 100 9.20 -8.34 12.68
N VAL A 101 10.27 -7.65 12.27
CA VAL A 101 11.62 -7.84 12.83
C VAL A 101 11.66 -7.47 14.30
N GLU A 102 11.11 -6.32 14.70
CA GLU A 102 11.06 -5.88 16.10
C GLU A 102 10.34 -6.88 16.99
N LYS A 103 9.20 -7.42 16.54
CA LYS A 103 8.48 -8.50 17.25
C LYS A 103 9.30 -9.79 17.33
N LEU A 104 10.03 -10.14 16.26
CA LEU A 104 10.83 -11.37 16.23
C LEU A 104 11.97 -11.34 17.25
N VAL A 105 12.61 -10.19 17.44
CA VAL A 105 13.76 -10.04 18.34
C VAL A 105 13.42 -9.36 19.69
N ASP A 106 12.14 -9.11 19.95
CA ASP A 106 11.62 -8.44 21.15
C ASP A 106 12.34 -7.11 21.41
N LEU A 107 12.28 -6.20 20.43
CA LEU A 107 12.99 -4.93 20.44
C LEU A 107 12.05 -3.77 20.73
N ASP A 108 12.32 -3.08 21.83
CA ASP A 108 11.58 -1.87 22.20
C ASP A 108 11.91 -0.69 21.30
N VAL A 109 10.87 0.07 20.96
CA VAL A 109 10.96 1.27 20.13
C VAL A 109 10.61 2.51 20.96
N PRO A 110 11.45 3.56 20.97
CA PRO A 110 11.16 4.79 21.69
C PRO A 110 9.88 5.48 21.23
N GLU A 111 9.17 6.11 22.18
CA GLU A 111 7.88 6.76 21.92
C GLU A 111 7.97 7.83 20.83
N ARG A 112 9.02 8.65 20.83
CA ARG A 112 9.25 9.67 19.77
C ARG A 112 9.31 9.03 18.38
N ALA A 113 9.98 7.88 18.26
CA ALA A 113 10.07 7.17 16.99
C ALA A 113 8.71 6.61 16.55
N LEU A 114 7.90 6.09 17.49
CA LEU A 114 6.54 5.61 17.18
C LEU A 114 5.66 6.73 16.64
N VAL A 115 5.66 7.91 17.29
CA VAL A 115 4.88 9.07 16.83
C VAL A 115 5.35 9.55 15.45
N LEU A 116 6.67 9.61 15.20
CA LEU A 116 7.21 9.97 13.89
C LEU A 116 6.79 8.97 12.80
N ARG A 117 6.80 7.68 13.11
CA ARG A 117 6.31 6.65 12.19
C ARG A 117 4.84 6.84 11.84
N VAL A 118 3.99 7.18 12.83
CA VAL A 118 2.56 7.46 12.58
C VAL A 118 2.41 8.67 11.66
N ILE A 119 3.07 9.81 11.94
CA ILE A 119 2.98 11.02 11.12
C ILE A 119 3.34 10.70 9.66
N LEU A 120 4.49 10.07 9.45
CA LEU A 120 5.00 9.79 8.10
C LEU A 120 4.17 8.74 7.35
N THR A 121 3.65 7.73 8.05
CA THR A 121 2.78 6.71 7.43
C THR A 121 1.43 7.31 7.03
N GLU A 122 0.84 8.21 7.81
CA GLU A 122 -0.41 8.85 7.44
C GLU A 122 -0.23 9.90 6.34
N LEU A 123 0.89 10.63 6.30
CA LEU A 123 1.26 11.47 5.15
C LEU A 123 1.45 10.62 3.88
N GLN A 124 2.05 9.43 4.01
CA GLN A 124 2.19 8.49 2.89
C GLN A 124 0.83 7.99 2.40
N ARG A 125 -0.12 7.71 3.30
CA ARG A 125 -1.50 7.36 2.93
C ARG A 125 -2.16 8.46 2.11
N ILE A 126 -2.05 9.70 2.54
CA ILE A 126 -2.55 10.86 1.79
C ILE A 126 -1.87 10.93 0.41
N ALA A 127 -0.54 10.83 0.35
CA ALA A 127 0.22 10.87 -0.90
C ALA A 127 -0.19 9.74 -1.87
N SER A 128 -0.48 8.55 -1.36
CA SER A 128 -0.95 7.42 -2.15
C SER A 128 -2.36 7.66 -2.71
N HIS A 129 -3.29 8.12 -1.88
CA HIS A 129 -4.65 8.45 -2.33
C HIS A 129 -4.68 9.61 -3.33
N LEU A 130 -3.74 10.57 -3.23
CA LEU A 130 -3.61 11.65 -4.22
C LEU A 130 -3.16 11.11 -5.58
N VAL A 131 -2.23 10.14 -5.64
CA VAL A 131 -1.86 9.50 -6.92
C VAL A 131 -3.06 8.78 -7.50
N TRP A 132 -3.74 7.96 -6.68
CA TRP A 132 -4.93 7.25 -7.12
C TRP A 132 -6.00 8.21 -7.65
N LEU A 133 -6.31 9.29 -6.93
CA LEU A 133 -7.33 10.28 -7.35
C LEU A 133 -6.94 10.96 -8.65
N GLY A 134 -5.67 11.34 -8.80
CA GLY A 134 -5.15 11.97 -10.00
C GLY A 134 -5.22 11.07 -11.23
N THR A 135 -4.76 9.82 -11.11
CA THR A 135 -4.78 8.85 -12.21
C THR A 135 -6.20 8.40 -12.57
N SER A 136 -7.06 8.15 -11.56
CA SER A 136 -8.47 7.82 -11.78
C SER A 136 -9.23 8.98 -12.46
N GLY A 137 -8.93 10.21 -12.06
CA GLY A 137 -9.46 11.40 -12.75
C GLY A 137 -9.02 11.47 -14.21
N LEU A 138 -7.75 11.16 -14.48
CA LEU A 138 -7.21 11.13 -15.84
C LEU A 138 -7.88 10.05 -16.70
N ASP A 139 -8.09 8.85 -16.16
CA ASP A 139 -8.77 7.74 -16.83
C ASP A 139 -10.22 8.09 -17.21
N LEU A 140 -10.86 9.00 -16.46
CA LEU A 140 -12.20 9.51 -16.71
C LEU A 140 -12.20 10.88 -17.40
N ALA A 141 -11.11 11.24 -18.09
CA ALA A 141 -10.92 12.48 -18.85
C ALA A 141 -10.88 13.77 -18.01
N ALA A 142 -10.74 13.69 -16.69
CA ALA A 142 -10.56 14.84 -15.80
C ALA A 142 -9.07 15.17 -15.60
N MET A 143 -8.36 15.56 -16.65
CA MET A 143 -6.90 15.76 -16.65
C MET A 143 -6.43 16.80 -15.62
N SER A 144 -7.20 17.82 -15.32
CA SER A 144 -6.86 18.83 -14.32
C SER A 144 -6.70 18.25 -12.92
N MET A 145 -7.44 17.17 -12.59
CA MET A 145 -7.31 16.49 -11.31
C MET A 145 -5.92 15.91 -11.09
N PHE A 146 -5.32 15.33 -12.14
CA PHE A 146 -3.96 14.81 -12.08
C PHE A 146 -2.98 15.92 -11.64
N LEU A 147 -3.04 17.09 -12.28
CA LEU A 147 -2.17 18.21 -11.96
C LEU A 147 -2.39 18.74 -10.54
N TYR A 148 -3.64 18.85 -10.10
CA TYR A 148 -3.97 19.33 -8.76
C TYR A 148 -3.51 18.33 -7.66
N CYS A 149 -3.77 17.05 -7.82
CA CYS A 149 -3.34 16.05 -6.85
C CYS A 149 -1.81 15.99 -6.73
N PHE A 150 -1.10 16.09 -7.85
CA PHE A 150 0.36 16.08 -7.84
C PHE A 150 0.97 17.35 -7.24
N ARG A 151 0.30 18.49 -7.31
CA ARG A 151 0.73 19.73 -6.64
C ARG A 151 0.82 19.57 -5.11
N GLU A 152 -0.16 18.93 -4.48
CA GLU A 152 -0.13 18.67 -3.03
C GLU A 152 0.75 17.48 -2.69
N ARG A 153 0.81 16.47 -3.55
CA ARG A 153 1.69 15.34 -3.37
C ARG A 153 3.16 15.76 -3.32
N GLU A 154 3.57 16.70 -4.16
CA GLU A 154 4.95 17.24 -4.14
C GLU A 154 5.34 17.76 -2.76
N GLN A 155 4.48 18.48 -2.06
CA GLN A 155 4.77 18.98 -0.72
C GLN A 155 5.02 17.84 0.28
N ILE A 156 4.30 16.72 0.16
CA ILE A 156 4.56 15.55 1.00
C ILE A 156 5.90 14.90 0.63
N LEU A 157 6.24 14.83 -0.66
CA LEU A 157 7.53 14.29 -1.11
C LEU A 157 8.70 15.17 -0.64
N ASP A 158 8.53 16.50 -0.58
CA ASP A 158 9.52 17.41 -0.03
C ASP A 158 9.75 17.16 1.48
N ILE A 159 8.66 16.86 2.23
CA ILE A 159 8.77 16.44 3.64
C ILE A 159 9.54 15.12 3.75
N PHE A 160 9.29 14.14 2.86
CA PHE A 160 10.02 12.86 2.87
C PHE A 160 11.49 13.04 2.52
N GLU A 161 11.81 13.89 1.55
CA GLU A 161 13.20 14.24 1.22
C GLU A 161 13.90 14.93 2.39
N LEU A 162 13.22 15.84 3.07
CA LEU A 162 13.74 16.53 4.25
C LEU A 162 14.17 15.56 5.35
N VAL A 163 13.39 14.51 5.63
CA VAL A 163 13.69 13.55 6.72
C VAL A 163 14.62 12.42 6.29
N SER A 164 14.50 11.92 5.06
CA SER A 164 15.18 10.71 4.58
C SER A 164 16.32 11.00 3.58
N GLY A 165 16.28 12.13 2.89
CA GLY A 165 17.13 12.45 1.75
C GLY A 165 16.64 11.85 0.44
N GLN A 166 15.44 11.23 0.45
CA GLN A 166 14.83 10.58 -0.72
C GLN A 166 13.36 10.98 -0.81
N ARG A 167 12.89 11.22 -2.02
CA ARG A 167 11.49 11.62 -2.29
C ARG A 167 10.51 10.45 -2.17
N MET A 168 10.88 9.28 -2.67
CA MET A 168 10.00 8.10 -2.75
C MET A 168 10.56 6.88 -2.00
N MET A 169 11.73 6.37 -2.36
CA MET A 169 12.33 5.16 -1.78
C MET A 169 13.10 5.53 -0.51
N THR A 170 12.37 5.76 0.56
CA THR A 170 12.89 6.45 1.75
C THR A 170 13.72 5.58 2.67
N THR A 171 13.38 4.30 2.81
CA THR A 171 14.00 3.35 3.76
C THR A 171 14.35 4.02 5.11
N TYR A 172 13.41 4.80 5.65
CA TYR A 172 13.66 5.68 6.81
C TYR A 172 13.38 4.98 8.15
N PHE A 173 12.40 4.10 8.20
CA PHE A 173 12.11 3.29 9.38
C PHE A 173 13.15 2.18 9.48
N ARG A 174 13.67 1.94 10.67
CA ARG A 174 14.70 0.95 10.95
C ARG A 174 14.29 0.11 12.15
N PRO A 175 14.70 -1.15 12.24
CA PRO A 175 14.50 -1.91 13.47
C PRO A 175 15.00 -1.15 14.70
N GLY A 176 14.11 -0.93 15.67
CA GLY A 176 14.37 -0.14 16.87
C GLY A 176 14.15 1.36 16.73
N GLY A 177 13.53 1.87 15.66
CA GLY A 177 13.17 3.28 15.54
C GLY A 177 13.19 3.84 14.12
N VAL A 178 13.86 4.98 13.94
CA VAL A 178 14.05 5.65 12.64
C VAL A 178 15.53 5.91 12.39
N TRP A 179 15.90 6.12 11.11
CA TRP A 179 17.31 6.28 10.73
C TRP A 179 18.01 7.46 11.43
N ARG A 180 17.36 8.59 11.55
CA ARG A 180 17.81 9.79 12.26
C ARG A 180 16.63 10.60 12.75
N ASP A 181 16.85 11.51 13.70
CA ASP A 181 15.81 12.46 14.10
C ASP A 181 15.47 13.42 12.97
N VAL A 182 14.26 13.96 13.02
CA VAL A 182 13.80 14.94 12.05
C VAL A 182 14.50 16.27 12.22
N PRO A 183 14.80 17.00 11.13
CA PRO A 183 15.40 18.33 11.21
C PRO A 183 14.41 19.36 11.77
N VAL A 184 14.91 20.53 12.17
CA VAL A 184 14.14 21.60 12.82
C VAL A 184 12.99 22.10 11.93
N GLU A 185 13.18 22.06 10.63
CA GLU A 185 12.22 22.53 9.62
C GLU A 185 11.02 21.57 9.45
N PHE A 186 11.13 20.34 9.92
CA PHE A 186 10.11 19.30 9.72
C PHE A 186 8.73 19.72 10.26
N GLU A 187 8.68 20.20 11.50
CA GLU A 187 7.42 20.59 12.13
C GLU A 187 6.74 21.74 11.35
N ALA A 188 7.50 22.72 10.90
CA ALA A 188 6.99 23.83 10.11
C ALA A 188 6.43 23.35 8.76
N ALA A 189 7.15 22.49 8.05
CA ALA A 189 6.73 21.94 6.77
C ALA A 189 5.42 21.13 6.89
N VAL A 190 5.31 20.28 7.90
CA VAL A 190 4.07 19.51 8.15
C VAL A 190 2.91 20.43 8.53
N ARG A 191 3.14 21.46 9.38
CA ARG A 191 2.09 22.44 9.75
C ARG A 191 1.61 23.26 8.54
N ASP A 192 2.49 23.61 7.64
CA ASP A 192 2.10 24.35 6.44
C ASP A 192 1.27 23.47 5.51
N PHE A 193 1.60 22.20 5.34
CA PHE A 193 0.75 21.23 4.64
C PHE A 193 -0.64 21.09 5.29
N ILE A 194 -0.69 20.93 6.63
CA ILE A 194 -1.96 20.81 7.39
C ILE A 194 -2.89 22.00 7.14
N LYS A 195 -2.36 23.22 7.04
CA LYS A 195 -3.16 24.45 6.85
C LYS A 195 -3.87 24.49 5.49
N ILE A 196 -3.21 23.99 4.44
CA ILE A 196 -3.72 24.13 3.07
C ILE A 196 -4.55 22.93 2.63
N PHE A 197 -4.22 21.72 3.09
CA PHE A 197 -4.75 20.49 2.54
C PHE A 197 -6.28 20.34 2.66
N PRO A 198 -6.98 20.74 3.75
CA PRO A 198 -8.44 20.64 3.82
C PRO A 198 -9.14 21.38 2.67
N LYS A 199 -8.68 22.58 2.35
CA LYS A 199 -9.24 23.38 1.23
C LYS A 199 -8.97 22.73 -0.14
N ARG A 200 -7.86 21.99 -0.25
CA ARG A 200 -7.53 21.26 -1.48
C ARG A 200 -8.44 20.04 -1.67
N VAL A 201 -8.76 19.34 -0.59
CA VAL A 201 -9.74 18.25 -0.67
C VAL A 201 -11.12 18.81 -1.05
N ASP A 202 -11.54 19.93 -0.49
CA ASP A 202 -12.80 20.61 -0.88
C ASP A 202 -12.80 20.98 -2.38
N GLU A 203 -11.65 21.44 -2.91
CA GLU A 203 -11.47 21.74 -4.34
C GLU A 203 -11.64 20.48 -5.22
N TYR A 204 -11.08 19.34 -4.80
CA TYR A 204 -11.24 18.06 -5.52
C TYR A 204 -12.69 17.59 -5.52
N GLU A 205 -13.37 17.68 -4.38
CA GLU A 205 -14.79 17.31 -4.28
C GLU A 205 -15.68 18.23 -5.13
N ALA A 206 -15.40 19.53 -5.16
CA ALA A 206 -16.14 20.48 -5.99
C ALA A 206 -16.02 20.15 -7.49
N LEU A 207 -14.88 19.62 -7.92
CA LEU A 207 -14.65 19.27 -9.33
C LEU A 207 -15.26 17.92 -9.73
N LEU A 208 -15.26 16.91 -8.85
CA LEU A 208 -15.61 15.54 -9.20
C LEU A 208 -16.92 15.07 -8.56
N THR A 209 -17.11 15.25 -7.26
CA THR A 209 -18.17 14.55 -6.49
C THR A 209 -19.56 14.74 -7.04
N LYS A 210 -19.88 15.93 -7.53
CA LYS A 210 -21.20 16.27 -8.12
C LYS A 210 -21.17 16.46 -9.62
N ASN A 211 -20.08 16.12 -10.27
CA ASN A 211 -19.97 16.24 -11.72
C ASN A 211 -20.84 15.17 -12.40
N PRO A 212 -21.81 15.53 -13.25
CA PRO A 212 -22.71 14.55 -13.88
C PRO A 212 -21.96 13.46 -14.68
N LEU A 213 -20.94 13.84 -15.45
CA LEU A 213 -20.15 12.87 -16.23
C LEU A 213 -19.42 11.88 -15.32
N PHE A 214 -18.89 12.35 -14.19
CA PHE A 214 -18.23 11.50 -13.22
C PHE A 214 -19.23 10.55 -12.55
N LEU A 215 -20.40 11.05 -12.17
CA LEU A 215 -21.47 10.23 -11.58
C LEU A 215 -21.95 9.15 -12.55
N ASP A 216 -22.21 9.48 -13.80
CA ASP A 216 -22.66 8.51 -14.82
C ASP A 216 -21.63 7.41 -15.06
N ARG A 217 -20.33 7.70 -14.87
CA ARG A 217 -19.23 6.74 -15.04
C ARG A 217 -18.88 5.94 -13.79
N MET A 218 -19.45 6.27 -12.63
CA MET A 218 -19.05 5.68 -11.36
C MET A 218 -20.23 5.07 -10.58
N LEU A 219 -21.42 5.65 -10.64
CA LEU A 219 -22.57 5.18 -9.87
C LEU A 219 -23.08 3.82 -10.38
N GLY A 220 -23.21 2.88 -9.46
CA GLY A 220 -23.75 1.55 -9.75
C GLY A 220 -22.84 0.63 -10.57
N ILE A 221 -21.64 1.09 -10.94
CA ILE A 221 -20.67 0.36 -11.76
C ILE A 221 -19.72 -0.43 -10.86
N GLY A 222 -19.40 -1.68 -11.23
CA GLY A 222 -18.45 -2.52 -10.55
C GLY A 222 -18.82 -2.83 -9.11
N LYS A 223 -20.08 -3.14 -8.82
CA LYS A 223 -20.57 -3.46 -7.47
C LYS A 223 -19.92 -4.70 -6.92
N LEU A 224 -19.48 -4.59 -5.66
CA LEU A 224 -18.88 -5.66 -4.87
C LEU A 224 -19.67 -5.79 -3.57
N ASP A 225 -20.33 -6.91 -3.35
CA ASP A 225 -21.00 -7.21 -2.10
C ASP A 225 -20.01 -7.69 -1.02
N ALA A 226 -20.39 -7.53 0.25
CA ALA A 226 -19.55 -7.86 1.38
C ALA A 226 -19.15 -9.36 1.43
N ALA A 227 -20.06 -10.27 1.06
CA ALA A 227 -19.78 -11.71 1.11
C ALA A 227 -18.72 -12.11 0.05
N THR A 228 -18.87 -11.58 -1.15
CA THR A 228 -17.87 -11.77 -2.22
C THR A 228 -16.53 -11.13 -1.84
N ALA A 229 -16.53 -9.91 -1.29
CA ALA A 229 -15.31 -9.25 -0.83
C ALA A 229 -14.57 -10.10 0.22
N LEU A 230 -15.25 -10.59 1.22
CA LEU A 230 -14.67 -11.43 2.27
C LEU A 230 -14.16 -12.78 1.72
N SER A 231 -14.89 -13.42 0.80
CA SER A 231 -14.48 -14.71 0.19
C SER A 231 -13.20 -14.59 -0.64
N HIS A 232 -12.91 -13.38 -1.15
CA HIS A 232 -11.67 -13.06 -1.89
C HIS A 232 -10.60 -12.39 -1.03
N SER A 233 -10.78 -12.37 0.29
CA SER A 233 -9.84 -11.73 1.24
C SER A 233 -9.58 -10.25 0.95
N VAL A 234 -10.53 -9.56 0.32
CA VAL A 234 -10.45 -8.12 0.04
C VAL A 234 -10.40 -7.34 1.35
N THR A 235 -9.57 -6.31 1.41
CA THR A 235 -9.41 -5.45 2.59
C THR A 235 -9.33 -3.97 2.18
N GLY A 236 -9.24 -3.09 3.18
CA GLY A 236 -9.05 -1.66 2.95
C GLY A 236 -10.28 -0.94 2.39
N PRO A 237 -10.08 0.13 1.61
CA PRO A 237 -11.16 0.94 1.07
C PRO A 237 -12.18 0.16 0.24
N MET A 238 -11.75 -0.88 -0.47
CA MET A 238 -12.66 -1.73 -1.24
C MET A 238 -13.65 -2.49 -0.33
N LEU A 239 -13.16 -3.05 0.78
CA LEU A 239 -14.00 -3.76 1.74
C LEU A 239 -14.91 -2.79 2.51
N ARG A 240 -14.39 -1.62 2.90
CA ARG A 240 -15.15 -0.59 3.60
C ARG A 240 -16.24 0.03 2.74
N ALA A 241 -16.03 0.16 1.44
CA ALA A 241 -17.07 0.59 0.51
C ALA A 241 -18.21 -0.44 0.35
N SER A 242 -17.98 -1.69 0.71
CA SER A 242 -18.95 -2.80 0.70
C SER A 242 -19.64 -3.02 2.05
N GLY A 243 -19.53 -2.10 3.00
CA GLY A 243 -20.29 -2.13 4.27
C GLY A 243 -19.58 -2.79 5.43
N VAL A 244 -18.33 -3.24 5.30
CA VAL A 244 -17.60 -3.92 6.37
C VAL A 244 -16.68 -2.93 7.09
N ASN A 245 -16.96 -2.68 8.37
CA ASN A 245 -16.13 -1.82 9.21
C ASN A 245 -14.88 -2.59 9.71
N TRP A 246 -13.86 -2.65 8.88
CA TRP A 246 -12.59 -3.30 9.19
C TRP A 246 -11.42 -2.37 8.87
N ASP A 247 -10.69 -1.97 9.90
CA ASP A 247 -9.46 -1.18 9.81
C ASP A 247 -8.52 -1.61 10.95
N LEU A 248 -7.34 -2.07 10.60
CA LEU A 248 -6.37 -2.60 11.57
C LEU A 248 -5.95 -1.56 12.61
N ARG A 249 -5.96 -0.28 12.27
CA ARG A 249 -5.64 0.82 13.20
C ARG A 249 -6.63 0.91 14.37
N LYS A 250 -7.87 0.40 14.19
CA LYS A 250 -8.94 0.35 15.23
C LYS A 250 -9.15 -1.04 15.82
N VAL A 251 -9.15 -2.08 14.97
CA VAL A 251 -9.47 -3.46 15.39
C VAL A 251 -8.30 -4.13 16.10
N ARG A 252 -7.08 -3.86 15.65
CA ARG A 252 -5.82 -4.40 16.20
C ARG A 252 -4.77 -3.30 16.28
N PRO A 253 -4.96 -2.29 17.13
CA PRO A 253 -4.10 -1.10 17.19
C PRO A 253 -2.61 -1.47 17.33
N TYR A 254 -1.78 -0.72 16.66
CA TYR A 254 -0.33 -0.83 16.68
C TYR A 254 0.29 0.58 16.75
N MET A 255 1.51 0.71 17.20
CA MET A 255 2.25 1.99 17.31
C MET A 255 1.51 3.11 18.03
N GLY A 256 0.55 2.82 18.91
CA GLY A 256 -0.19 3.83 19.65
C GLY A 256 -1.35 4.46 18.87
N TYR A 257 -1.86 3.82 17.80
CA TYR A 257 -3.03 4.33 17.07
C TYR A 257 -4.29 4.48 17.94
N GLU A 258 -4.41 3.72 19.03
CA GLU A 258 -5.49 3.83 20.02
C GLU A 258 -5.55 5.20 20.71
N GLN A 259 -4.46 5.98 20.66
CA GLN A 259 -4.37 7.30 21.27
C GLN A 259 -4.93 8.43 20.39
N TYR A 260 -5.25 8.13 19.13
CA TYR A 260 -5.73 9.09 18.14
C TYR A 260 -7.21 8.93 17.88
N ASP A 261 -7.89 10.06 17.84
CA ASP A 261 -9.30 10.14 17.50
C ASP A 261 -9.46 10.31 15.99
N PHE A 262 -10.06 9.30 15.33
CA PHE A 262 -10.41 9.30 13.93
C PHE A 262 -11.55 8.33 13.67
N GLU A 263 -12.27 8.53 12.59
CA GLU A 263 -13.35 7.66 12.15
C GLU A 263 -12.88 6.76 11.01
N VAL A 264 -13.49 5.58 10.90
CA VAL A 264 -13.30 4.66 9.77
C VAL A 264 -14.45 4.88 8.81
N PRO A 265 -14.22 5.43 7.61
CA PRO A 265 -15.29 5.63 6.65
C PRO A 265 -15.79 4.30 6.09
N VAL A 266 -17.10 4.09 6.17
CA VAL A 266 -17.78 2.88 5.68
C VAL A 266 -19.01 3.28 4.88
N LEU A 267 -19.15 2.71 3.69
CA LEU A 267 -20.30 2.87 2.80
C LEU A 267 -20.83 1.48 2.41
N THR A 268 -22.07 1.39 1.96
CA THR A 268 -22.76 0.10 1.72
C THR A 268 -23.01 -0.19 0.24
N GLU A 269 -22.85 0.79 -0.62
CA GLU A 269 -23.20 0.72 -2.05
C GLU A 269 -22.28 -0.24 -2.83
N GLY A 270 -21.04 -0.39 -2.39
CA GLY A 270 -20.04 -1.31 -2.95
C GLY A 270 -19.60 -1.01 -4.38
N ASP A 271 -20.00 0.11 -4.96
CA ASP A 271 -19.67 0.51 -6.33
C ASP A 271 -18.38 1.34 -6.40
N THR A 272 -17.99 1.73 -7.60
CA THR A 272 -16.78 2.55 -7.82
C THR A 272 -16.88 3.92 -7.17
N TYR A 273 -18.09 4.50 -7.11
CA TYR A 273 -18.32 5.79 -6.47
C TYR A 273 -18.18 5.72 -4.94
N ALA A 274 -18.70 4.68 -4.32
CA ALA A 274 -18.51 4.44 -2.89
C ALA A 274 -17.02 4.30 -2.53
N ARG A 275 -16.24 3.60 -3.35
CA ARG A 275 -14.77 3.48 -3.17
C ARG A 275 -14.07 4.84 -3.28
N TYR A 276 -14.55 5.71 -4.18
CA TYR A 276 -14.06 7.08 -4.30
C TYR A 276 -14.33 7.87 -3.01
N LEU A 277 -15.56 7.88 -2.52
CA LEU A 277 -15.95 8.62 -1.32
C LEU A 277 -15.20 8.14 -0.07
N VAL A 278 -15.03 6.83 0.09
CA VAL A 278 -14.25 6.26 1.20
C VAL A 278 -12.83 6.80 1.20
N ARG A 279 -12.14 6.84 0.06
CA ARG A 279 -10.75 7.34 -0.01
C ARG A 279 -10.65 8.85 0.21
N ILE A 280 -11.62 9.63 -0.27
CA ILE A 280 -11.67 11.06 0.04
C ILE A 280 -11.79 11.29 1.54
N GLN A 281 -12.68 10.55 2.20
CA GLN A 281 -12.84 10.67 3.65
C GLN A 281 -11.62 10.17 4.41
N GLU A 282 -10.97 9.10 3.95
CA GLU A 282 -9.72 8.63 4.55
C GLU A 282 -8.60 9.67 4.52
N MET A 283 -8.49 10.47 3.46
CA MET A 283 -7.51 11.57 3.43
C MET A 283 -7.78 12.60 4.53
N ARG A 284 -9.04 12.90 4.82
CA ARG A 284 -9.43 13.82 5.90
C ARG A 284 -9.12 13.23 7.28
N GLU A 285 -9.43 11.95 7.49
CA GLU A 285 -9.16 11.26 8.75
C GLU A 285 -7.64 11.09 8.99
N SER A 286 -6.87 10.77 7.95
CA SER A 286 -5.41 10.72 8.04
C SER A 286 -4.81 12.07 8.43
N LEU A 287 -5.34 13.16 7.89
CA LEU A 287 -4.90 14.50 8.30
C LEU A 287 -5.20 14.79 9.77
N LYS A 288 -6.36 14.37 10.29
CA LYS A 288 -6.69 14.49 11.72
C LYS A 288 -5.67 13.74 12.60
N ILE A 289 -5.27 12.54 12.19
CA ILE A 289 -4.24 11.77 12.90
C ILE A 289 -2.90 12.53 12.88
N VAL A 290 -2.48 13.04 11.71
CA VAL A 290 -1.23 13.81 11.58
C VAL A 290 -1.22 15.02 12.51
N VAL A 291 -2.32 15.79 12.58
CA VAL A 291 -2.46 16.93 13.47
C VAL A 291 -2.30 16.53 14.95
N GLN A 292 -2.97 15.48 15.37
CA GLN A 292 -2.92 14.99 16.74
C GLN A 292 -1.53 14.46 17.10
N ALA A 293 -0.92 13.68 16.20
CA ALA A 293 0.40 13.11 16.39
C ALA A 293 1.48 14.19 16.45
N LEU A 294 1.42 15.21 15.59
CA LEU A 294 2.36 16.32 15.62
C LEU A 294 2.27 17.13 16.91
N ASN A 295 1.06 17.35 17.44
CA ASN A 295 0.85 18.05 18.71
C ASN A 295 1.29 17.22 19.92
N LYS A 296 1.35 15.91 19.81
CA LYS A 296 1.80 14.98 20.86
C LYS A 296 3.26 14.53 20.69
N LEU A 297 4.00 15.07 19.72
CA LEU A 297 5.37 14.63 19.43
C LEU A 297 6.29 14.87 20.63
N PRO A 298 6.73 13.82 21.34
CA PRO A 298 7.55 13.98 22.55
C PRO A 298 9.00 14.29 22.19
N PHE A 299 9.73 14.84 23.13
CA PHE A 299 11.20 14.88 23.08
C PHE A 299 11.76 13.53 23.53
N GLY A 300 12.92 13.15 22.98
CA GLY A 300 13.58 11.93 23.40
C GLY A 300 14.34 11.23 22.27
N PRO A 301 14.86 10.03 22.56
CA PRO A 301 15.58 9.26 21.56
C PRO A 301 14.65 8.79 20.43
N VAL A 302 15.22 8.64 19.24
CA VAL A 302 14.52 8.12 18.05
C VAL A 302 14.97 6.70 17.67
N ARG A 303 15.85 6.13 18.48
CA ARG A 303 16.38 4.75 18.31
C ARG A 303 16.46 4.07 19.65
N SER A 304 16.23 2.76 19.66
CA SER A 304 16.48 1.90 20.80
C SER A 304 17.96 1.95 21.21
N GLU A 305 18.22 1.83 22.50
CA GLU A 305 19.57 1.77 23.06
C GLU A 305 20.19 0.34 22.95
N ASN A 306 19.40 -0.62 22.49
CA ASN A 306 19.85 -2.01 22.37
C ASN A 306 20.85 -2.16 21.20
N ARG A 307 22.13 -1.98 21.52
CA ARG A 307 23.23 -2.04 20.54
C ARG A 307 23.40 -3.39 19.85
N LYS A 308 22.72 -4.42 20.33
CA LYS A 308 22.72 -5.74 19.68
C LYS A 308 22.08 -5.70 18.30
N PHE A 309 21.08 -4.83 18.11
CA PHE A 309 20.26 -4.74 16.91
C PHE A 309 20.38 -3.37 16.21
N VAL A 310 20.75 -2.33 16.96
CA VAL A 310 20.79 -0.95 16.47
C VAL A 310 22.24 -0.48 16.32
N PRO A 311 22.62 0.11 15.16
CA PRO A 311 23.97 0.58 14.95
C PRO A 311 24.31 1.74 15.91
N PRO A 312 25.59 1.85 16.36
CA PRO A 312 26.04 2.94 17.22
C PRO A 312 25.93 4.29 16.48
N PRO A 313 25.85 5.40 17.23
CA PRO A 313 25.90 6.74 16.67
C PRO A 313 27.14 6.95 15.81
N ARG A 314 27.00 7.64 14.68
CA ARG A 314 28.12 7.88 13.76
C ARG A 314 29.29 8.62 14.42
N SER A 315 29.01 9.49 15.38
CA SER A 315 30.02 10.23 16.16
C SER A 315 30.92 9.33 17.02
N GLU A 316 30.39 8.15 17.45
CA GLU A 316 31.15 7.21 18.25
C GLU A 316 32.07 6.29 17.41
N ILE A 317 31.72 6.05 16.16
CA ILE A 317 32.43 5.08 15.29
C ILE A 317 33.90 5.50 15.09
N GLY A 318 34.18 6.80 15.06
CA GLY A 318 35.55 7.32 14.86
C GLY A 318 36.41 7.39 16.13
N VAL A 319 35.80 7.23 17.33
CA VAL A 319 36.51 7.45 18.61
C VAL A 319 36.44 6.25 19.56
N SER A 320 35.57 5.28 19.31
CA SER A 320 35.42 4.05 20.10
C SER A 320 35.67 2.83 19.22
N MET A 321 36.65 2.01 19.60
CA MET A 321 36.95 0.75 18.88
C MET A 321 35.77 -0.23 18.96
N GLU A 322 35.12 -0.31 20.10
CA GLU A 322 33.95 -1.18 20.30
C GLU A 322 32.79 -0.77 19.39
N SER A 323 32.52 0.52 19.26
CA SER A 323 31.49 1.04 18.35
C SER A 323 31.85 0.79 16.89
N LEU A 324 33.12 0.92 16.51
CA LEU A 324 33.57 0.60 15.15
C LEU A 324 33.39 -0.88 14.81
N ILE A 325 33.84 -1.79 15.72
CA ILE A 325 33.69 -3.25 15.55
C ILE A 325 32.22 -3.61 15.48
N HIS A 326 31.41 -3.06 16.37
CA HIS A 326 29.97 -3.34 16.40
C HIS A 326 29.26 -2.90 15.12
N HIS A 327 29.55 -1.68 14.64
CA HIS A 327 29.05 -1.19 13.36
C HIS A 327 29.46 -2.10 12.21
N PHE A 328 30.74 -2.48 12.14
CA PHE A 328 31.26 -3.36 11.08
C PHE A 328 30.55 -4.71 11.08
N LYS A 329 30.47 -5.38 12.23
CA LYS A 329 29.82 -6.69 12.33
C LYS A 329 28.33 -6.63 12.00
N LEU A 330 27.63 -5.62 12.46
CA LEU A 330 26.20 -5.48 12.24
C LEU A 330 25.87 -5.35 10.71
N TRP A 331 26.73 -4.66 9.96
CA TRP A 331 26.53 -4.49 8.52
C TRP A 331 27.10 -5.62 7.66
N THR A 332 28.13 -6.33 8.12
CA THR A 332 28.73 -7.45 7.38
C THR A 332 28.05 -8.79 7.68
N GLU A 333 27.89 -9.10 8.96
CA GLU A 333 27.35 -10.37 9.43
C GLU A 333 25.85 -10.30 9.74
N GLY A 334 25.35 -9.14 10.21
CA GLY A 334 24.01 -8.97 10.72
C GLY A 334 23.90 -9.40 12.20
N PHE A 335 22.67 -9.51 12.70
CA PHE A 335 22.36 -10.02 14.02
C PHE A 335 21.58 -11.35 13.93
N PRO A 336 21.81 -12.32 14.80
CA PRO A 336 21.04 -13.55 14.83
C PRO A 336 19.64 -13.28 15.42
N ALA A 337 18.59 -13.79 14.76
CA ALA A 337 17.24 -13.76 15.28
C ALA A 337 16.85 -15.13 15.87
N PRO A 338 15.93 -15.19 16.84
CA PRO A 338 15.49 -16.47 17.42
C PRO A 338 14.79 -17.36 16.39
N LYS A 339 14.72 -18.67 16.68
CA LYS A 339 13.90 -19.61 15.91
C LYS A 339 12.44 -19.40 16.29
N ALA A 340 11.75 -18.59 15.51
CA ALA A 340 10.34 -18.27 15.72
C ALA A 340 9.71 -17.81 14.41
N SER A 341 8.39 -17.96 14.33
CA SER A 341 7.57 -17.47 13.24
C SER A 341 6.69 -16.32 13.74
N ILE A 342 6.71 -15.19 13.06
CA ILE A 342 5.95 -13.98 13.41
C ILE A 342 5.12 -13.53 12.22
N TYR A 343 3.89 -13.13 12.49
CA TYR A 343 3.06 -12.37 11.56
C TYR A 343 2.82 -10.96 12.11
N SER A 344 3.08 -9.96 11.30
CA SER A 344 2.81 -8.56 11.59
C SER A 344 2.09 -7.93 10.42
N ALA A 345 1.01 -7.20 10.69
CA ALA A 345 0.22 -6.54 9.67
C ALA A 345 -0.01 -5.07 10.02
N VAL A 346 -0.10 -4.25 8.99
CA VAL A 346 -0.41 -2.81 9.05
C VAL A 346 -1.53 -2.48 8.08
N GLU A 347 -2.28 -1.43 8.36
CA GLU A 347 -3.26 -0.88 7.42
C GLU A 347 -2.53 -0.01 6.40
N SER A 348 -2.36 -0.51 5.18
CA SER A 348 -1.85 0.27 4.05
C SER A 348 -2.97 1.07 3.38
N PRO A 349 -2.68 2.03 2.49
CA PRO A 349 -3.71 2.77 1.75
C PRO A 349 -4.64 1.87 0.92
N ARG A 350 -4.18 0.68 0.56
CA ARG A 350 -4.92 -0.32 -0.25
C ARG A 350 -5.59 -1.40 0.58
N GLY A 351 -5.21 -1.53 1.85
CA GLY A 351 -5.75 -2.51 2.77
C GLY A 351 -4.68 -3.15 3.67
N GLU A 352 -4.93 -4.34 4.17
CA GLU A 352 -4.02 -5.05 5.05
C GLU A 352 -2.75 -5.48 4.31
N LEU A 353 -1.61 -4.94 4.72
CA LEU A 353 -0.28 -5.41 4.33
C LEU A 353 0.28 -6.23 5.49
N GLY A 354 0.49 -7.52 5.27
CA GLY A 354 1.01 -8.45 6.26
C GLY A 354 2.38 -9.00 5.89
N VAL A 355 3.26 -9.14 6.87
CA VAL A 355 4.57 -9.76 6.73
C VAL A 355 4.65 -10.97 7.65
N PHE A 356 4.78 -12.15 7.05
CA PHE A 356 5.15 -13.37 7.74
C PHE A 356 6.67 -13.53 7.67
N LEU A 357 7.29 -13.67 8.83
CA LEU A 357 8.73 -13.73 8.98
C LEU A 357 9.10 -14.93 9.85
N GLU A 358 9.98 -15.80 9.34
CA GLU A 358 10.49 -16.96 10.05
C GLU A 358 12.01 -16.85 10.22
N GLY A 359 12.45 -16.95 11.47
CA GLY A 359 13.86 -17.01 11.85
C GLY A 359 14.32 -18.43 12.14
N ASP A 360 15.54 -18.79 11.75
CA ASP A 360 16.16 -20.09 11.99
C ASP A 360 17.27 -20.06 13.07
N GLY A 361 17.48 -18.91 13.69
CA GLY A 361 18.59 -18.66 14.62
C GLY A 361 19.79 -17.97 13.97
N GLY A 362 19.77 -17.79 12.65
CA GLY A 362 20.79 -17.11 11.88
C GLY A 362 20.56 -15.62 11.69
N PRO A 363 21.48 -14.94 10.97
CA PRO A 363 21.40 -13.50 10.71
C PRO A 363 20.52 -13.14 9.50
N LYS A 364 19.93 -14.12 8.83
CA LYS A 364 19.06 -13.99 7.68
C LYS A 364 17.72 -14.60 7.97
N PRO A 365 16.61 -14.06 7.42
CA PRO A 365 15.33 -14.74 7.52
C PRO A 365 15.36 -16.07 6.76
N TYR A 366 14.79 -17.12 7.37
CA TYR A 366 14.60 -18.41 6.71
C TYR A 366 13.48 -18.33 5.66
N ARG A 367 12.37 -17.65 6.00
CA ARG A 367 11.25 -17.38 5.10
C ARG A 367 10.71 -15.97 5.32
N VAL A 368 10.47 -15.28 4.22
CA VAL A 368 9.69 -14.04 4.18
C VAL A 368 8.53 -14.25 3.23
N HIS A 369 7.31 -14.00 3.70
CA HIS A 369 6.14 -13.99 2.85
C HIS A 369 5.32 -12.73 3.12
N MET A 370 4.88 -12.10 2.05
CA MET A 370 4.12 -10.84 2.11
C MET A 370 2.70 -11.06 1.61
N ARG A 371 1.74 -10.87 2.50
CA ARG A 371 0.34 -10.75 2.13
C ARG A 371 0.12 -9.33 1.66
N THR A 372 -0.19 -9.16 0.39
CA THR A 372 -0.33 -7.86 -0.23
C THR A 372 -1.79 -7.59 -0.62
N PRO A 373 -2.34 -6.41 -0.28
CA PRO A 373 -3.75 -6.14 -0.52
C PRO A 373 -4.10 -6.02 -2.00
N SER A 374 -3.18 -5.53 -2.84
CA SER A 374 -3.44 -5.38 -4.27
C SER A 374 -3.66 -6.72 -4.99
N PHE A 375 -3.00 -7.79 -4.56
CA PHE A 375 -3.18 -9.13 -5.12
C PHE A 375 -4.60 -9.64 -4.85
N ASP A 376 -5.06 -9.52 -3.61
CA ASP A 376 -6.40 -9.95 -3.22
C ASP A 376 -7.47 -9.06 -3.87
N ASN A 377 -7.26 -7.75 -3.93
CA ASN A 377 -8.17 -6.81 -4.60
C ASN A 377 -8.28 -7.08 -6.10
N LEU A 378 -7.19 -7.50 -6.77
CA LEU A 378 -7.22 -7.88 -8.18
C LEU A 378 -8.01 -9.18 -8.40
N SER A 379 -7.97 -10.12 -7.46
CA SER A 379 -8.64 -11.42 -7.58
C SER A 379 -10.15 -11.32 -7.78
N VAL A 380 -10.77 -10.21 -7.35
CA VAL A 380 -12.21 -9.98 -7.47
C VAL A 380 -12.59 -9.33 -8.80
N LEU A 381 -11.61 -8.79 -9.56
CA LEU A 381 -11.83 -8.07 -10.81
C LEU A 381 -12.71 -8.85 -11.81
N PRO A 382 -12.47 -10.16 -12.07
CA PRO A 382 -13.30 -10.93 -12.99
C PRO A 382 -14.79 -10.96 -12.64
N LYS A 383 -15.12 -10.84 -11.36
CA LYS A 383 -16.52 -10.87 -10.91
C LYS A 383 -17.20 -9.52 -11.06
N ILE A 384 -16.49 -8.43 -10.72
CA ILE A 384 -17.06 -7.08 -10.71
C ILE A 384 -17.11 -6.41 -12.09
N VAL A 385 -16.38 -6.96 -13.09
CA VAL A 385 -16.42 -6.43 -14.47
C VAL A 385 -17.41 -7.18 -15.35
N LYS A 386 -17.83 -8.37 -14.97
CA LYS A 386 -18.73 -9.20 -15.78
C LYS A 386 -20.07 -8.51 -16.03
N GLY A 387 -20.47 -8.42 -17.29
CA GLY A 387 -21.72 -7.76 -17.71
C GLY A 387 -21.63 -6.25 -17.87
N HIS A 388 -20.47 -5.64 -17.61
CA HIS A 388 -20.21 -4.23 -17.86
C HIS A 388 -19.59 -4.00 -19.24
N LEU A 389 -19.58 -2.75 -19.69
CA LEU A 389 -18.91 -2.35 -20.93
C LEU A 389 -17.39 -2.33 -20.77
N VAL A 390 -16.66 -2.52 -21.87
CA VAL A 390 -15.19 -2.33 -21.88
C VAL A 390 -14.79 -0.93 -21.35
N ALA A 391 -15.59 0.08 -21.65
CA ALA A 391 -15.38 1.42 -21.13
C ALA A 391 -15.51 1.49 -19.60
N ASP A 392 -16.42 0.72 -19.01
CA ASP A 392 -16.60 0.66 -17.55
C ASP A 392 -15.47 -0.12 -16.85
N LEU A 393 -14.87 -1.10 -17.56
CA LEU A 393 -13.71 -1.82 -17.05
C LEU A 393 -12.58 -0.89 -16.60
N VAL A 394 -12.34 0.20 -17.34
CA VAL A 394 -11.32 1.20 -16.98
C VAL A 394 -11.64 1.85 -15.64
N ALA A 395 -12.90 2.28 -15.43
CA ALA A 395 -13.34 2.88 -14.18
C ALA A 395 -13.30 1.87 -13.01
N ILE A 396 -13.71 0.61 -13.27
CA ILE A 396 -13.67 -0.46 -12.27
C ILE A 396 -12.23 -0.75 -11.87
N LEU A 397 -11.33 -0.96 -12.82
CA LEU A 397 -9.92 -1.26 -12.57
C LEU A 397 -9.25 -0.11 -11.81
N SER A 398 -9.45 1.13 -12.25
CA SER A 398 -8.94 2.32 -11.57
C SER A 398 -9.45 2.40 -10.11
N SER A 399 -10.72 2.06 -9.85
CA SER A 399 -11.31 2.10 -8.51
C SER A 399 -10.71 1.07 -7.54
N THR A 400 -10.08 0.00 -8.04
CA THR A 400 -9.42 -1.01 -7.19
C THR A 400 -8.11 -0.53 -6.60
N ASP A 401 -7.50 0.51 -7.20
CA ASP A 401 -6.24 1.12 -6.74
C ASP A 401 -5.11 0.08 -6.55
N ILE A 402 -4.93 -0.79 -7.52
CA ILE A 402 -3.87 -1.81 -7.47
C ILE A 402 -2.51 -1.24 -7.85
N VAL A 403 -1.46 -1.79 -7.26
CA VAL A 403 -0.06 -1.54 -7.65
C VAL A 403 0.59 -2.87 -8.03
N LEU A 404 1.18 -2.91 -9.23
CA LEU A 404 1.68 -4.18 -9.79
C LEU A 404 2.93 -4.69 -9.06
N GLY A 405 3.76 -3.81 -8.49
CA GLY A 405 4.88 -4.22 -7.64
C GLY A 405 4.42 -4.98 -6.39
N ASP A 406 3.25 -4.59 -5.85
CA ASP A 406 2.60 -5.25 -4.72
C ASP A 406 1.96 -6.60 -5.12
N ILE A 407 1.47 -6.71 -6.34
CA ILE A 407 0.89 -7.94 -6.88
C ILE A 407 1.98 -8.96 -7.19
N ASP A 408 3.01 -8.55 -7.92
CA ASP A 408 4.01 -9.45 -8.49
C ASP A 408 5.14 -9.81 -7.51
N ARG A 409 5.45 -8.97 -6.52
CA ARG A 409 6.47 -9.16 -5.44
C ARG A 409 7.86 -9.48 -5.92
#